data_4ee6f1e03b178d37359a4f494b74d0db
#
_entry.id   4ee6f1e03b178d37359a4f494b74d0db
#
_cell.length_a   1.000
_cell.length_b   1.000
_cell.length_c   1.000
_cell.angle_alpha   90.00
_cell.angle_beta   90.00
_cell.angle_gamma   90.00
#
_symmetry.space_group_name_H-M   'P 1'
#
loop_
_entity.id
_entity.type
_entity.pdbx_description
1 polymer ?
#
loop_
_entity_poly.entity_id
_entity_poly.type
_entity_poly.pdbx_seq_one_letter_code
_entity_poly.pdbx_strand_id
1 'polypeptide(L)'
;MVEPIFKPGDYIINRSAGDMAIIDKVTKKNYYHFKNYYGGMFNEFKNVEDKSYDLQVNYQKFFDLCNEEEKKKLDELIKNRGK
;
A
#
# COMPACT_ATOMS: atom_id res chain seq x y z
N MET A 1 -0.39 -19.61 -10.53
CA MET A 1 -0.28 -18.15 -10.34
C MET A 1 -1.37 -17.68 -9.39
N VAL A 2 -1.02 -16.88 -8.41
CA VAL A 2 -1.98 -16.36 -7.44
C VAL A 2 -2.79 -15.21 -8.06
N GLU A 3 -4.11 -15.26 -7.88
CA GLU A 3 -5.00 -14.21 -8.37
C GLU A 3 -4.95 -13.00 -7.44
N PRO A 4 -4.88 -11.76 -7.99
CA PRO A 4 -4.95 -10.56 -7.16
C PRO A 4 -6.32 -10.44 -6.50
N ILE A 5 -6.32 -10.15 -5.19
CA ILE A 5 -7.55 -9.89 -4.43
C ILE A 5 -7.78 -8.40 -4.20
N PHE A 6 -6.74 -7.58 -4.40
CA PHE A 6 -6.84 -6.14 -4.29
C PHE A 6 -6.89 -5.51 -5.68
N LYS A 7 -7.47 -4.33 -5.77
CA LYS A 7 -7.66 -3.63 -7.05
C LYS A 7 -7.18 -2.18 -6.92
N PRO A 8 -6.98 -1.48 -8.04
CA PRO A 8 -6.58 -0.07 -8.00
C PRO A 8 -7.52 0.76 -7.13
N GLY A 9 -6.94 1.61 -6.31
CA GLY A 9 -7.67 2.43 -5.37
C GLY A 9 -7.83 1.81 -3.99
N ASP A 10 -7.54 0.52 -3.83
CA ASP A 10 -7.66 -0.12 -2.52
C ASP A 10 -6.55 0.35 -1.58
N TYR A 11 -6.94 0.60 -0.32
CA TYR A 11 -6.01 0.88 0.76
C TYR A 11 -5.74 -0.43 1.49
N ILE A 12 -4.47 -0.80 1.59
CA ILE A 12 -4.06 -2.06 2.23
C ILE A 12 -3.11 -1.80 3.38
N ILE A 13 -3.08 -2.73 4.32
CA ILE A 13 -2.24 -2.64 5.52
C ILE A 13 -1.68 -4.00 5.90
N ASN A 14 -0.40 -4.00 6.27
CA ASN A 14 0.21 -5.13 6.98
C ASN A 14 0.23 -4.77 8.46
N ARG A 15 -0.71 -5.29 9.24
CA ARG A 15 -0.87 -4.92 10.65
C ARG A 15 0.30 -5.36 11.52
N SER A 16 1.01 -6.41 11.12
CA SER A 16 2.18 -6.88 11.88
C SER A 16 3.34 -5.90 11.77
N ALA A 17 3.54 -5.31 10.62
CA ALA A 17 4.63 -4.37 10.36
C ALA A 17 4.19 -2.91 10.49
N GLY A 18 2.89 -2.64 10.38
CA GLY A 18 2.38 -1.28 10.37
C GLY A 18 2.48 -0.58 9.03
N ASP A 19 2.81 -1.31 7.97
CA ASP A 19 2.93 -0.74 6.63
C ASP A 19 1.56 -0.55 6.00
N MET A 20 1.36 0.60 5.38
CA MET A 20 0.12 0.91 4.66
C MET A 20 0.45 1.40 3.26
N ALA A 21 -0.42 1.11 2.31
CA ALA A 21 -0.22 1.55 0.93
C ALA A 21 -1.55 1.70 0.21
N ILE A 22 -1.52 2.45 -0.89
CA ILE A 22 -2.66 2.54 -1.82
C ILE A 22 -2.23 1.89 -3.13
N ILE A 23 -3.06 0.99 -3.63
CA ILE A 23 -2.77 0.29 -4.89
C ILE A 23 -3.05 1.24 -6.04
N ASP A 24 -2.06 1.43 -6.91
CA ASP A 24 -2.20 2.19 -8.14
C ASP A 24 -2.68 1.30 -9.28
N LYS A 25 -2.02 0.16 -9.43
CA LYS A 25 -2.35 -0.80 -10.50
C LYS A 25 -1.80 -2.18 -10.17
N VAL A 26 -2.32 -3.18 -10.88
CA VAL A 26 -1.75 -4.52 -10.88
C VAL A 26 -1.02 -4.69 -12.21
N THR A 27 0.26 -5.01 -12.16
CA THR A 27 1.08 -5.10 -13.36
C THR A 27 0.90 -6.45 -14.08
N LYS A 28 1.33 -6.50 -15.34
CA LYS A 28 1.30 -7.73 -16.14
C LYS A 28 2.18 -8.83 -15.56
N LYS A 29 3.19 -8.45 -14.75
CA LYS A 29 4.11 -9.40 -14.12
C LYS A 29 3.59 -9.88 -12.76
N ASN A 30 2.32 -9.61 -12.46
CA ASN A 30 1.65 -10.03 -11.24
C ASN A 30 2.23 -9.37 -9.98
N TYR A 31 2.42 -8.05 -10.07
CA TYR A 31 2.82 -7.19 -8.95
C TYR A 31 1.76 -6.14 -8.70
N TYR A 32 1.61 -5.76 -7.42
CA TYR A 32 0.89 -4.54 -7.07
C TYR A 32 1.87 -3.39 -7.11
N HIS A 33 1.53 -2.35 -7.85
CA HIS A 33 2.29 -1.10 -7.87
C HIS A 33 1.61 -0.12 -6.92
N PHE A 34 2.37 0.43 -5.97
CA PHE A 34 1.82 1.36 -4.98
C PHE A 34 1.83 2.79 -5.49
N LYS A 35 0.76 3.51 -5.20
CA LYS A 35 0.66 4.93 -5.42
C LYS A 35 1.30 5.72 -4.28
N ASN A 36 1.02 5.28 -3.06
CA ASN A 36 1.54 5.87 -1.82
C ASN A 36 1.92 4.75 -0.87
N TYR A 37 2.90 4.99 -0.03
CA TYR A 37 3.39 4.00 0.90
C TYR A 37 3.81 4.66 2.21
N TYR A 38 3.38 4.07 3.33
CA TYR A 38 3.82 4.46 4.66
C TYR A 38 4.48 3.23 5.30
N GLY A 39 5.78 3.34 5.57
CA GLY A 39 6.53 2.26 6.21
C GLY A 39 6.46 2.38 7.72
N GLY A 40 5.71 1.47 8.36
CA GLY A 40 5.49 1.51 9.80
C GLY A 40 6.77 1.45 10.61
N MET A 41 7.73 0.64 10.19
CA MET A 41 9.00 0.50 10.88
C MET A 41 9.80 1.81 10.90
N PHE A 42 9.72 2.58 9.83
CA PHE A 42 10.49 3.81 9.68
C PHE A 42 9.65 5.06 9.94
N ASN A 43 8.35 4.91 10.18
CA ASN A 43 7.41 6.01 10.32
C ASN A 43 7.55 7.04 9.19
N GLU A 44 7.80 6.53 7.99
CA GLU A 44 8.10 7.36 6.83
C GLU A 44 7.03 7.19 5.76
N PHE A 45 6.47 8.31 5.33
CA PHE A 45 5.52 8.33 4.23
C PHE A 45 6.23 8.70 2.94
N LYS A 46 6.01 7.90 1.92
CA LYS A 46 6.58 8.16 0.60
C LYS A 46 5.48 8.17 -0.45
N ASN A 47 5.59 9.16 -1.32
CA ASN A 47 4.81 9.16 -2.54
C ASN A 47 5.62 8.41 -3.58
N VAL A 48 5.30 7.13 -3.75
CA VAL A 48 6.14 6.26 -4.56
C VAL A 48 5.60 6.13 -5.98
N GLU A 49 6.49 6.37 -6.92
CA GLU A 49 6.23 6.12 -8.34
C GLU A 49 7.24 5.13 -8.87
N ASP A 50 8.15 4.70 -8.01
CA ASP A 50 9.27 3.84 -8.35
C ASP A 50 8.88 2.36 -8.21
N LYS A 51 9.38 1.55 -9.12
CA LYS A 51 9.18 0.11 -9.12
C LYS A 51 9.75 -0.60 -7.89
N SER A 52 10.65 0.05 -7.17
CA SER A 52 11.22 -0.53 -5.96
C SER A 52 10.19 -0.81 -4.86
N TYR A 53 9.02 -0.24 -4.99
CA TYR A 53 7.93 -0.40 -4.02
C TYR A 53 6.80 -1.29 -4.52
N ASP A 54 7.06 -2.09 -5.55
CA ASP A 54 6.09 -3.06 -6.03
C ASP A 54 6.05 -4.25 -5.08
N LEU A 55 4.84 -4.78 -4.86
CA LEU A 55 4.62 -5.96 -4.04
C LEU A 55 4.18 -7.11 -4.92
N GLN A 56 4.88 -8.25 -4.84
CA GLN A 56 4.44 -9.45 -5.54
C GLN A 56 3.06 -9.87 -5.04
N VAL A 57 2.16 -10.20 -5.97
CA VAL A 57 0.80 -10.61 -5.61
C VAL A 57 0.81 -11.83 -4.67
N ASN A 58 1.82 -12.67 -4.77
CA ASN A 58 1.96 -13.83 -3.88
C ASN A 58 2.01 -13.47 -2.39
N TYR A 59 2.43 -12.24 -2.06
CA TYR A 59 2.52 -11.78 -0.68
C TYR A 59 1.27 -11.07 -0.19
N GLN A 60 0.21 -11.02 -1.01
CA GLN A 60 -1.04 -10.34 -0.61
C GLN A 60 -1.66 -10.92 0.65
N LYS A 61 -1.37 -12.19 0.96
CA LYS A 61 -1.88 -12.85 2.18
C LYS A 61 -1.42 -12.20 3.48
N PHE A 62 -0.34 -11.39 3.42
CA PHE A 62 0.16 -10.68 4.60
C PHE A 62 -0.52 -9.32 4.78
N PHE A 63 -1.39 -8.94 3.87
CA PHE A 63 -2.05 -7.65 3.87
C PHE A 63 -3.55 -7.82 3.98
N ASP A 64 -4.20 -6.82 4.59
CA ASP A 64 -5.65 -6.73 4.68
C ASP A 64 -6.09 -5.39 4.10
N LEU A 65 -7.38 -5.29 3.78
CA LEU A 65 -7.95 -4.00 3.45
C LEU A 65 -7.98 -3.14 4.71
N CYS A 66 -7.64 -1.87 4.57
CA CYS A 66 -7.75 -0.93 5.67
C CYS A 66 -9.20 -0.74 6.08
N ASN A 67 -9.44 -0.60 7.40
CA ASN A 67 -10.73 -0.16 7.89
C ASN A 67 -10.87 1.36 7.73
N GLU A 68 -12.00 1.93 8.11
CA GLU A 68 -12.26 3.36 7.92
C GLU A 68 -11.27 4.25 8.68
N GLU A 69 -10.88 3.86 9.88
CA GLU A 69 -9.90 4.62 10.67
C GLU A 69 -8.52 4.58 10.03
N GLU A 70 -8.13 3.42 9.53
CA GLU A 70 -6.84 3.25 8.87
C GLU A 70 -6.76 4.04 7.58
N LYS A 71 -7.84 4.04 6.78
CA LYS A 71 -7.93 4.85 5.57
C LYS A 71 -7.80 6.33 5.89
N LYS A 72 -8.49 6.77 6.92
CA LYS A 72 -8.46 8.16 7.35
C LYS A 72 -7.05 8.57 7.79
N LYS A 73 -6.38 7.69 8.53
CA LYS A 73 -5.01 7.95 8.96
C LYS A 73 -4.08 8.11 7.76
N LEU A 74 -4.18 7.22 6.79
CA LEU A 74 -3.34 7.30 5.60
C LEU A 74 -3.65 8.56 4.79
N ASP A 75 -4.92 8.90 4.64
CA ASP A 75 -5.33 10.13 3.95
C ASP A 75 -4.76 11.38 4.64
N GLU A 76 -4.73 11.39 5.97
CA GLU A 76 -4.14 12.49 6.73
C GLU A 76 -2.64 12.59 6.52
N LEU A 77 -1.95 11.44 6.47
CA LEU A 77 -0.51 11.40 6.17
C LEU A 77 -0.22 11.97 4.78
N ILE A 78 -1.06 11.61 3.80
CA ILE A 78 -0.94 12.12 2.44
C ILE A 78 -1.15 13.64 2.42
N LYS A 79 -2.18 14.11 3.09
CA LYS A 79 -2.54 15.53 3.15
C LYS A 79 -1.44 16.37 3.80
N ASN A 80 -0.80 15.82 4.83
CA ASN A 80 0.22 16.54 5.59
C ASN A 80 1.62 16.39 5.00
N ARG A 81 1.75 15.61 3.96
CA ARG A 81 3.00 15.42 3.26
C ARG A 81 3.51 16.73 2.70
N GLY A 82 4.81 17.00 2.89
CA GLY A 82 5.44 18.22 2.38
C GLY A 82 5.27 19.45 3.25
N LYS A 83 4.70 19.28 4.42
CA LYS A 83 4.59 20.36 5.40
C LYS A 83 5.75 20.36 6.38
#